data_8ee0bb2ee268d3f1bad4b6f60ba6deb3
#
_entry.id   8ee0bb2ee268d3f1bad4b6f60ba6deb3
#
_cell.length_a   1.000
_cell.length_b   1.000
_cell.length_c   1.000
_cell.angle_alpha   90.00
_cell.angle_beta   90.00
_cell.angle_gamma   90.00
#
_symmetry.space_group_name_H-M   'P 1'
#
loop_
_entity.id
_entity.type
_entity.pdbx_description
1 polymer ?
#
loop_
_entity_poly.entity_id
_entity_poly.type
_entity_poly.pdbx_seq_one_letter_code
_entity_poly.pdbx_strand_id
1 'polypeptide(L)'
;MAKLIGGLATSHIPAIGGAIHKGIQQEPYWKPFFDGYPPVQNWLKNAKPDVVVVFYNDHGLNFFLDKMPTFAVGAAAQYNNADEGWGIPTLPPFQGNTALSWHLINHLVAHDFDVTTCQEMLVDHACTLPLKLFWPDGPCPVQVVPICINTVQFPLPSAKRVYALGKAVGEAIAQWPSDHKVAVVASGGLSHQLDGERAGFINKAFDLEFMDSLVSNPEWATQFNTLELVEKTGTQGVELLMWLAMRAALSSASGRVREVHRNYHIPISNTATGLMAFSVD
;
A
#
# COMPACT_ATOMS: atom_id res chain seq x y z
N MET A 1 -1.45 16.65 -18.66
CA MET A 1 -0.61 15.84 -17.77
C MET A 1 -1.49 15.31 -16.67
N ALA A 2 -1.27 14.07 -16.25
CA ALA A 2 -2.04 13.47 -15.17
C ALA A 2 -1.89 14.27 -13.87
N LYS A 3 -2.91 14.18 -13.02
CA LYS A 3 -2.91 14.86 -11.72
C LYS A 3 -2.76 13.85 -10.60
N LEU A 4 -1.69 13.95 -9.84
CA LEU A 4 -1.53 13.23 -8.58
C LEU A 4 -2.35 13.95 -7.51
N ILE A 5 -3.48 13.35 -7.08
CA ILE A 5 -4.49 14.02 -6.25
C ILE A 5 -4.40 13.67 -4.77
N GLY A 6 -3.66 12.64 -4.40
CA GLY A 6 -3.48 12.25 -3.01
C GLY A 6 -2.97 10.85 -2.82
N GLY A 7 -2.82 10.45 -1.56
CA GLY A 7 -2.34 9.14 -1.16
C GLY A 7 -3.12 8.58 0.03
N LEU A 8 -3.22 7.28 0.06
CA LEU A 8 -3.92 6.50 1.08
C LEU A 8 -2.99 5.41 1.57
N ALA A 9 -2.96 5.18 2.86
CA ALA A 9 -2.20 4.09 3.45
C ALA A 9 -3.04 3.34 4.47
N THR A 10 -3.03 2.02 4.44
CA THR A 10 -3.78 1.19 5.38
C THR A 10 -3.14 -0.19 5.57
N SER A 11 -3.35 -0.77 6.73
CA SER A 11 -3.01 -2.17 7.02
C SER A 11 -3.92 -3.13 6.24
N HIS A 12 -3.45 -4.37 6.03
CA HIS A 12 -4.12 -5.36 5.20
C HIS A 12 -4.25 -6.76 5.85
N ILE A 13 -4.17 -6.89 7.17
CA ILE A 13 -4.21 -8.22 7.80
C ILE A 13 -5.41 -9.04 7.36
N PRO A 14 -5.26 -10.35 7.08
CA PRO A 14 -6.34 -11.22 6.60
C PRO A 14 -7.58 -11.22 7.50
N ALA A 15 -7.38 -11.03 8.81
CA ALA A 15 -8.47 -10.95 9.78
C ALA A 15 -9.48 -9.81 9.48
N ILE A 16 -9.05 -8.74 8.80
CA ILE A 16 -9.95 -7.67 8.32
C ILE A 16 -10.95 -8.23 7.30
N GLY A 17 -10.45 -9.00 6.32
CA GLY A 17 -11.30 -9.67 5.34
C GLY A 17 -12.28 -10.65 6.00
N GLY A 18 -11.79 -11.41 6.99
CA GLY A 18 -12.62 -12.29 7.80
C GLY A 18 -13.72 -11.54 8.57
N ALA A 19 -13.41 -10.36 9.12
CA ALA A 19 -14.39 -9.52 9.82
C ALA A 19 -15.47 -8.99 8.86
N ILE A 20 -15.08 -8.56 7.65
CA ILE A 20 -16.01 -8.13 6.61
C ILE A 20 -16.92 -9.28 6.19
N HIS A 21 -16.35 -10.46 5.91
CA HIS A 21 -17.10 -11.64 5.46
C HIS A 21 -18.12 -12.12 6.51
N LYS A 22 -17.75 -12.07 7.79
CA LYS A 22 -18.62 -12.49 8.90
C LYS A 22 -19.59 -11.41 9.35
N GLY A 23 -19.51 -10.18 8.84
CA GLY A 23 -20.39 -9.07 9.24
C GLY A 23 -20.15 -8.59 10.67
N ILE A 24 -18.94 -8.73 11.22
CA ILE A 24 -18.59 -8.40 12.61
C ILE A 24 -17.85 -7.05 12.76
N GLN A 25 -17.95 -6.16 11.77
CA GLN A 25 -17.26 -4.86 11.80
C GLN A 25 -17.70 -3.96 12.96
N GLN A 26 -18.90 -4.18 13.53
CA GLN A 26 -19.43 -3.43 14.65
C GLN A 26 -19.09 -4.05 16.03
N GLU A 27 -18.43 -5.19 16.06
CA GLU A 27 -17.93 -5.76 17.32
C GLU A 27 -16.97 -4.79 18.02
N PRO A 28 -16.95 -4.71 19.36
CA PRO A 28 -16.24 -3.67 20.10
C PRO A 28 -14.75 -3.55 19.76
N TYR A 29 -14.07 -4.65 19.47
CA TYR A 29 -12.64 -4.64 19.14
C TYR A 29 -12.36 -4.34 17.66
N TRP A 30 -13.36 -4.46 16.76
CA TRP A 30 -13.23 -4.10 15.35
C TRP A 30 -13.73 -2.70 15.04
N LYS A 31 -14.77 -2.27 15.75
CA LYS A 31 -15.47 -1.00 15.49
C LYS A 31 -14.53 0.20 15.37
N PRO A 32 -13.54 0.43 16.27
CA PRO A 32 -12.65 1.58 16.14
C PRO A 32 -11.78 1.57 14.88
N PHE A 33 -11.46 0.38 14.34
CA PHE A 33 -10.78 0.24 13.07
C PHE A 33 -11.67 0.67 11.91
N PHE A 34 -12.86 0.07 11.79
CA PHE A 34 -13.77 0.35 10.68
C PHE A 34 -14.35 1.75 10.70
N ASP A 35 -14.57 2.34 11.87
CA ASP A 35 -15.02 3.73 12.02
C ASP A 35 -14.00 4.75 11.48
N GLY A 36 -12.76 4.36 11.25
CA GLY A 36 -11.74 5.18 10.61
C GLY A 36 -11.97 5.42 9.12
N TYR A 37 -12.72 4.56 8.42
CA TYR A 37 -12.82 4.60 6.95
C TYR A 37 -13.82 5.60 6.37
N PRO A 38 -14.99 5.88 6.97
CA PRO A 38 -15.98 6.78 6.38
C PRO A 38 -15.42 8.17 5.97
N PRO A 39 -14.54 8.84 6.74
CA PRO A 39 -13.93 10.09 6.30
C PRO A 39 -13.12 9.96 5.01
N VAL A 40 -12.35 8.87 4.88
CA VAL A 40 -11.53 8.58 3.70
C VAL A 40 -12.40 8.24 2.49
N GLN A 41 -13.43 7.41 2.69
CA GLN A 41 -14.40 7.05 1.63
C GLN A 41 -15.14 8.30 1.12
N ASN A 42 -15.51 9.22 2.01
CA ASN A 42 -16.11 10.50 1.63
C ASN A 42 -15.14 11.39 0.84
N TRP A 43 -13.86 11.43 1.24
CA TRP A 43 -12.85 12.12 0.46
C TRP A 43 -12.71 11.53 -0.95
N LEU A 44 -12.65 10.21 -1.08
CA LEU A 44 -12.58 9.50 -2.37
C LEU A 44 -13.80 9.77 -3.27
N LYS A 45 -15.01 9.81 -2.70
CA LYS A 45 -16.24 10.16 -3.43
C LYS A 45 -16.18 11.57 -4.04
N ASN A 46 -15.47 12.49 -3.40
CA ASN A 46 -15.30 13.87 -3.87
C ASN A 46 -14.11 14.00 -4.83
N ALA A 47 -12.97 13.38 -4.50
CA ALA A 47 -11.74 13.43 -5.28
C ALA A 47 -11.87 12.71 -6.64
N LYS A 48 -12.58 11.57 -6.66
CA LYS A 48 -12.89 10.74 -7.84
C LYS A 48 -11.63 10.41 -8.63
N PRO A 49 -10.70 9.63 -8.09
CA PRO A 49 -9.58 9.11 -8.87
C PRO A 49 -10.08 8.25 -10.03
N ASP A 50 -9.39 8.31 -11.16
CA ASP A 50 -9.62 7.44 -12.31
C ASP A 50 -8.78 6.16 -12.18
N VAL A 51 -7.57 6.30 -11.61
CA VAL A 51 -6.58 5.23 -11.46
C VAL A 51 -5.95 5.30 -10.07
N VAL A 52 -5.66 4.15 -9.50
CA VAL A 52 -4.82 4.02 -8.30
C VAL A 52 -3.56 3.22 -8.60
N VAL A 53 -2.41 3.73 -8.16
CA VAL A 53 -1.16 2.98 -8.08
C VAL A 53 -1.08 2.39 -6.68
N VAL A 54 -0.95 1.08 -6.55
CA VAL A 54 -0.97 0.37 -5.27
C VAL A 54 0.41 -0.18 -4.95
N PHE A 55 1.08 0.36 -3.95
CA PHE A 55 2.27 -0.25 -3.35
C PHE A 55 1.85 -1.33 -2.35
N TYR A 56 2.27 -2.56 -2.57
CA TYR A 56 1.93 -3.73 -1.76
C TYR A 56 3.08 -4.75 -1.75
N ASN A 57 3.01 -5.76 -0.91
CA ASN A 57 3.88 -6.92 -0.94
C ASN A 57 3.09 -8.17 -1.33
N ASP A 58 3.69 -9.06 -2.09
CA ASP A 58 3.11 -10.36 -2.44
C ASP A 58 3.44 -11.39 -1.35
N HIS A 59 2.45 -12.14 -0.90
CA HIS A 59 2.61 -13.17 0.14
C HIS A 59 2.84 -14.58 -0.44
N GLY A 60 3.60 -14.68 -1.54
CA GLY A 60 3.93 -15.96 -2.15
C GLY A 60 2.86 -16.47 -3.10
N LEU A 61 2.12 -15.60 -3.78
CA LEU A 61 1.10 -15.95 -4.79
C LEU A 61 1.62 -15.81 -6.22
N ASN A 62 2.56 -14.91 -6.47
CA ASN A 62 3.21 -14.72 -7.76
C ASN A 62 4.72 -14.88 -7.68
N PHE A 63 5.32 -14.46 -6.57
CA PHE A 63 6.76 -14.46 -6.38
C PHE A 63 7.14 -15.44 -5.28
N PHE A 64 7.91 -16.48 -5.66
CA PHE A 64 8.34 -17.56 -4.79
C PHE A 64 9.86 -17.48 -4.58
N LEU A 65 10.39 -18.35 -3.72
CA LEU A 65 11.81 -18.35 -3.36
C LEU A 65 12.75 -18.61 -4.56
N ASP A 66 12.22 -19.17 -5.64
CA ASP A 66 12.99 -19.40 -6.87
C ASP A 66 13.23 -18.12 -7.68
N LYS A 67 12.35 -17.12 -7.55
CA LYS A 67 12.40 -15.84 -8.27
C LYS A 67 11.74 -14.73 -7.44
N MET A 68 12.51 -14.08 -6.60
CA MET A 68 11.99 -12.99 -5.74
C MET A 68 12.48 -11.64 -6.27
N PRO A 69 11.64 -10.88 -7.01
CA PRO A 69 12.01 -9.55 -7.48
C PRO A 69 12.03 -8.56 -6.32
N THR A 70 12.99 -7.64 -6.33
CA THR A 70 12.98 -6.51 -5.38
C THR A 70 11.77 -5.61 -5.61
N PHE A 71 11.46 -5.33 -6.89
CA PHE A 71 10.32 -4.55 -7.33
C PHE A 71 9.68 -5.20 -8.56
N ALA A 72 8.35 -5.26 -8.56
CA ALA A 72 7.61 -5.73 -9.73
C ALA A 72 6.44 -4.79 -10.03
N VAL A 73 6.15 -4.55 -11.31
CA VAL A 73 5.07 -3.68 -11.76
C VAL A 73 4.10 -4.48 -12.61
N GLY A 74 2.84 -4.47 -12.23
CA GLY A 74 1.77 -5.08 -13.01
C GLY A 74 1.48 -4.26 -14.27
N ALA A 75 1.39 -4.94 -15.43
CA ALA A 75 1.11 -4.36 -16.73
C ALA A 75 -0.01 -5.13 -17.47
N ALA A 76 -0.89 -5.77 -16.71
CA ALA A 76 -2.04 -6.50 -17.25
C ALA A 76 -3.25 -5.59 -17.47
N ALA A 77 -4.13 -5.98 -18.39
CA ALA A 77 -5.42 -5.29 -18.57
C ALA A 77 -6.41 -5.59 -17.44
N GLN A 78 -6.19 -6.68 -16.71
CA GLN A 78 -7.03 -7.13 -15.60
C GLN A 78 -6.20 -7.93 -14.61
N TYR A 79 -6.55 -7.83 -13.34
CA TYR A 79 -5.94 -8.60 -12.25
C TYR A 79 -6.99 -9.44 -11.55
N ASN A 80 -6.79 -10.77 -11.55
CA ASN A 80 -7.63 -11.70 -10.80
C ASN A 80 -7.11 -11.81 -9.36
N ASN A 81 -8.04 -12.05 -8.44
CA ASN A 81 -7.68 -12.31 -7.06
C ASN A 81 -7.15 -13.73 -6.89
N ALA A 82 -6.13 -13.91 -6.09
CA ALA A 82 -5.73 -15.21 -5.60
C ALA A 82 -6.76 -15.75 -4.60
N ASP A 83 -7.03 -17.05 -4.65
CA ASP A 83 -7.68 -17.77 -3.56
C ASP A 83 -6.58 -18.22 -2.58
N GLU A 84 -6.53 -17.61 -1.42
CA GLU A 84 -5.50 -17.83 -0.41
C GLU A 84 -5.90 -18.93 0.60
N GLY A 85 -7.03 -19.59 0.37
CA GLY A 85 -7.47 -20.73 1.18
C GLY A 85 -8.03 -20.37 2.57
N TRP A 86 -8.25 -19.09 2.87
CA TRP A 86 -8.75 -18.65 4.19
C TRP A 86 -10.27 -18.61 4.30
N GLY A 87 -10.99 -19.11 3.29
CA GLY A 87 -12.44 -19.10 3.24
C GLY A 87 -13.04 -17.68 3.10
N ILE A 88 -12.26 -16.72 2.67
CA ILE A 88 -12.72 -15.36 2.33
C ILE A 88 -13.05 -15.37 0.84
N PRO A 89 -14.27 -14.98 0.43
CA PRO A 89 -14.62 -14.90 -0.98
C PRO A 89 -13.69 -13.96 -1.75
N THR A 90 -13.27 -14.39 -2.92
CA THR A 90 -12.50 -13.54 -3.84
C THR A 90 -13.36 -12.37 -4.33
N LEU A 91 -12.73 -11.22 -4.53
CA LEU A 91 -13.40 -10.04 -5.08
C LEU A 91 -13.51 -10.16 -6.61
N PRO A 92 -14.42 -9.40 -7.27
CA PRO A 92 -14.39 -9.27 -8.71
C PRO A 92 -13.01 -8.82 -9.21
N PRO A 93 -12.58 -9.23 -10.41
CA PRO A 93 -11.31 -8.83 -10.99
C PRO A 93 -11.18 -7.31 -11.07
N PHE A 94 -9.98 -6.79 -10.82
CA PHE A 94 -9.66 -5.37 -10.93
C PHE A 94 -9.25 -5.02 -12.35
N GLN A 95 -9.76 -3.94 -12.89
CA GLN A 95 -9.34 -3.43 -14.19
C GLN A 95 -7.96 -2.77 -14.07
N GLY A 96 -7.02 -3.18 -14.93
CA GLY A 96 -5.70 -2.58 -14.99
C GLY A 96 -5.67 -1.34 -15.90
N ASN A 97 -4.66 -0.48 -15.70
CA ASN A 97 -4.34 0.60 -16.62
C ASN A 97 -2.98 0.33 -17.28
N THR A 98 -2.98 -0.41 -18.38
CA THR A 98 -1.75 -0.81 -19.10
C THR A 98 -0.96 0.40 -19.61
N ALA A 99 -1.62 1.47 -20.02
CA ALA A 99 -0.96 2.68 -20.51
C ALA A 99 -0.12 3.35 -19.42
N LEU A 100 -0.69 3.53 -18.20
CA LEU A 100 0.07 4.04 -17.06
C LEU A 100 1.14 3.03 -16.61
N SER A 101 0.83 1.73 -16.59
CA SER A 101 1.80 0.70 -16.20
C SER A 101 3.07 0.76 -17.05
N TRP A 102 2.94 0.79 -18.37
CA TRP A 102 4.09 0.88 -19.27
C TRP A 102 4.80 2.23 -19.20
N HIS A 103 4.06 3.31 -18.96
CA HIS A 103 4.69 4.62 -18.73
C HIS A 103 5.57 4.62 -17.46
N LEU A 104 5.06 4.03 -16.38
CA LEU A 104 5.82 3.86 -15.12
C LEU A 104 7.04 2.96 -15.33
N ILE A 105 6.88 1.80 -15.97
CA ILE A 105 7.97 0.86 -16.23
C ILE A 105 9.09 1.54 -17.03
N ASN A 106 8.75 2.20 -18.13
CA ASN A 106 9.74 2.89 -18.96
C ASN A 106 10.47 4.00 -18.19
N HIS A 107 9.73 4.79 -17.39
CA HIS A 107 10.33 5.82 -16.57
C HIS A 107 11.26 5.23 -15.51
N LEU A 108 10.82 4.19 -14.81
CA LEU A 108 11.62 3.54 -13.75
C LEU A 108 12.91 2.95 -14.30
N VAL A 109 12.86 2.23 -15.43
CA VAL A 109 14.04 1.66 -16.08
C VAL A 109 15.01 2.76 -16.54
N ALA A 110 14.49 3.87 -17.06
CA ALA A 110 15.31 5.02 -17.45
C ALA A 110 15.94 5.77 -16.25
N HIS A 111 15.47 5.49 -15.03
CA HIS A 111 15.97 6.08 -13.77
C HIS A 111 16.61 5.03 -12.84
N ASP A 112 17.29 4.05 -13.42
CA ASP A 112 18.12 3.05 -12.73
C ASP A 112 17.34 2.11 -11.79
N PHE A 113 16.06 1.82 -12.09
CA PHE A 113 15.29 0.80 -11.38
C PHE A 113 15.15 -0.46 -12.25
N ASP A 114 15.72 -1.56 -11.78
CA ASP A 114 15.54 -2.89 -12.38
C ASP A 114 14.21 -3.47 -11.89
N VAL A 115 13.11 -3.17 -12.60
CA VAL A 115 11.79 -3.65 -12.24
C VAL A 115 11.40 -4.89 -13.04
N THR A 116 10.76 -5.85 -12.37
CA THR A 116 10.13 -6.99 -13.05
C THR A 116 8.79 -6.54 -13.62
N THR A 117 8.55 -6.80 -14.91
CA THR A 117 7.27 -6.51 -15.57
C THR A 117 6.36 -7.72 -15.54
N CYS A 118 5.14 -7.56 -15.03
CA CYS A 118 4.15 -8.63 -14.90
C CYS A 118 2.95 -8.35 -15.80
N GLN A 119 2.95 -8.94 -17.00
CA GLN A 119 1.83 -8.83 -17.94
C GLN A 119 0.68 -9.77 -17.57
N GLU A 120 0.91 -10.68 -16.66
CA GLU A 120 -0.06 -11.56 -16.02
C GLU A 120 0.35 -11.74 -14.57
N MET A 121 -0.55 -11.50 -13.63
CA MET A 121 -0.33 -11.74 -12.22
C MET A 121 -1.66 -11.84 -11.47
N LEU A 122 -1.67 -12.61 -10.40
CA LEU A 122 -2.73 -12.58 -9.40
C LEU A 122 -2.45 -11.45 -8.40
N VAL A 123 -3.46 -11.02 -7.68
CA VAL A 123 -3.32 -10.10 -6.55
C VAL A 123 -3.88 -10.75 -5.28
N ASP A 124 -3.14 -10.62 -4.19
CA ASP A 124 -3.49 -11.17 -2.90
C ASP A 124 -4.22 -10.15 -1.99
N HIS A 125 -4.45 -10.55 -0.74
CA HIS A 125 -5.12 -9.68 0.25
C HIS A 125 -4.40 -8.35 0.47
N ALA A 126 -3.07 -8.29 0.32
CA ALA A 126 -2.34 -7.05 0.49
C ALA A 126 -2.71 -5.99 -0.55
N CYS A 127 -3.08 -6.40 -1.75
CA CYS A 127 -3.60 -5.50 -2.77
C CYS A 127 -5.12 -5.32 -2.65
N THR A 128 -5.85 -6.40 -2.39
CA THR A 128 -7.32 -6.43 -2.52
C THR A 128 -8.05 -5.85 -1.32
N LEU A 129 -7.60 -6.11 -0.09
CA LEU A 129 -8.27 -5.60 1.12
C LEU A 129 -8.25 -4.07 1.21
N PRO A 130 -7.15 -3.34 0.96
CA PRO A 130 -7.18 -1.89 0.92
C PRO A 130 -8.21 -1.34 -0.06
N LEU A 131 -8.28 -1.91 -1.25
CA LEU A 131 -9.25 -1.49 -2.26
C LEU A 131 -10.70 -1.74 -1.80
N LYS A 132 -10.95 -2.89 -1.15
CA LYS A 132 -12.27 -3.20 -0.56
C LYS A 132 -12.63 -2.29 0.61
N LEU A 133 -11.67 -1.88 1.42
CA LEU A 133 -11.89 -0.95 2.53
C LEU A 133 -12.20 0.47 2.04
N PHE A 134 -11.54 0.91 0.98
CA PHE A 134 -11.76 2.23 0.39
C PHE A 134 -13.03 2.30 -0.46
N TRP A 135 -13.38 1.22 -1.16
CA TRP A 135 -14.59 1.07 -1.97
C TRP A 135 -15.38 -0.15 -1.51
N PRO A 136 -16.12 -0.03 -0.39
CA PRO A 136 -16.80 -1.19 0.21
C PRO A 136 -17.97 -1.71 -0.63
N ASP A 137 -18.57 -0.88 -1.49
CA ASP A 137 -19.77 -1.19 -2.22
C ASP A 137 -19.47 -1.64 -3.66
N GLY A 138 -19.80 -2.89 -3.99
CA GLY A 138 -19.65 -3.43 -5.34
C GLY A 138 -18.20 -3.68 -5.79
N PRO A 139 -17.97 -3.76 -7.12
CA PRO A 139 -16.64 -3.83 -7.71
C PRO A 139 -15.86 -2.54 -7.51
N CYS A 140 -14.53 -2.63 -7.49
CA CYS A 140 -13.66 -1.46 -7.44
C CYS A 140 -13.92 -0.54 -8.65
N PRO A 141 -14.28 0.73 -8.44
CA PRO A 141 -14.71 1.60 -9.55
C PRO A 141 -13.55 2.28 -10.29
N VAL A 142 -12.31 2.04 -9.88
CA VAL A 142 -11.10 2.67 -10.43
C VAL A 142 -10.19 1.63 -11.07
N GLN A 143 -9.38 2.06 -12.04
CA GLN A 143 -8.33 1.21 -12.59
C GLN A 143 -7.16 1.09 -11.61
N VAL A 144 -6.45 -0.03 -11.65
CA VAL A 144 -5.39 -0.37 -10.69
C VAL A 144 -4.07 -0.62 -11.41
N VAL A 145 -2.99 -0.07 -10.88
CA VAL A 145 -1.61 -0.41 -11.25
C VAL A 145 -0.90 -0.91 -10.01
N PRO A 146 -0.72 -2.23 -9.83
CA PRO A 146 -0.02 -2.79 -8.68
C PRO A 146 1.48 -2.67 -8.85
N ILE A 147 2.17 -2.22 -7.79
CA ILE A 147 3.63 -2.21 -7.67
C ILE A 147 3.99 -3.00 -6.42
N CYS A 148 4.55 -4.19 -6.65
CA CYS A 148 5.01 -5.05 -5.57
C CYS A 148 6.41 -4.63 -5.11
N ILE A 149 6.58 -4.51 -3.79
CA ILE A 149 7.86 -4.29 -3.12
C ILE A 149 8.13 -5.49 -2.22
N ASN A 150 9.25 -6.16 -2.41
CA ASN A 150 9.61 -7.31 -1.58
C ASN A 150 9.91 -6.86 -0.15
N THR A 151 9.05 -7.24 0.80
CA THR A 151 9.26 -7.12 2.25
C THR A 151 9.16 -8.46 2.96
N VAL A 152 9.03 -9.57 2.21
CA VAL A 152 8.80 -10.91 2.74
C VAL A 152 10.09 -11.71 2.84
N GLN A 153 10.94 -11.67 1.80
CA GLN A 153 12.13 -12.50 1.70
C GLN A 153 13.41 -11.66 1.61
N PHE A 154 14.34 -11.90 2.53
CA PHE A 154 15.66 -11.26 2.47
C PHE A 154 16.46 -11.66 1.22
N PRO A 155 17.24 -10.72 0.64
CA PRO A 155 17.46 -9.35 1.08
C PRO A 155 16.29 -8.41 0.70
N LEU A 156 15.88 -7.56 1.66
CA LEU A 156 14.86 -6.54 1.44
C LEU A 156 15.49 -5.27 0.86
N PRO A 157 14.74 -4.48 0.07
CA PRO A 157 15.19 -3.15 -0.33
C PRO A 157 15.33 -2.23 0.89
N SER A 158 16.32 -1.36 0.89
CA SER A 158 16.47 -0.37 1.96
C SER A 158 15.38 0.70 1.89
N ALA A 159 15.08 1.34 3.02
CA ALA A 159 14.14 2.45 3.07
C ALA A 159 14.52 3.60 2.11
N LYS A 160 15.83 3.88 1.94
CA LYS A 160 16.32 4.85 0.94
C LYS A 160 15.94 4.45 -0.49
N ARG A 161 16.08 3.16 -0.83
CA ARG A 161 15.75 2.66 -2.18
C ARG A 161 14.26 2.70 -2.43
N VAL A 162 13.45 2.37 -1.42
CA VAL A 162 11.98 2.43 -1.49
C VAL A 162 11.49 3.88 -1.59
N TYR A 163 12.09 4.79 -0.83
CA TYR A 163 11.78 6.23 -0.93
C TYR A 163 12.11 6.76 -2.34
N ALA A 164 13.27 6.40 -2.89
CA ALA A 164 13.65 6.78 -4.25
C ALA A 164 12.69 6.20 -5.31
N LEU A 165 12.24 4.94 -5.15
CA LEU A 165 11.21 4.34 -6.01
C LEU A 165 9.91 5.16 -5.97
N GLY A 166 9.44 5.51 -4.78
CA GLY A 166 8.24 6.32 -4.61
C GLY A 166 8.35 7.65 -5.35
N LYS A 167 9.47 8.37 -5.18
CA LYS A 167 9.72 9.63 -5.92
C LYS A 167 9.66 9.44 -7.43
N ALA A 168 10.36 8.44 -7.97
CA ALA A 168 10.37 8.16 -9.39
C ALA A 168 8.95 7.83 -9.92
N VAL A 169 8.15 7.08 -9.16
CA VAL A 169 6.74 6.81 -9.50
C VAL A 169 5.93 8.09 -9.53
N GLY A 170 6.08 8.98 -8.54
CA GLY A 170 5.40 10.27 -8.51
C GLY A 170 5.78 11.18 -9.68
N GLU A 171 7.07 11.23 -10.03
CA GLU A 171 7.60 11.96 -11.19
C GLU A 171 7.03 11.42 -12.50
N ALA A 172 6.98 10.09 -12.65
CA ALA A 172 6.38 9.46 -13.81
C ALA A 172 4.89 9.81 -13.95
N ILE A 173 4.12 9.73 -12.87
CA ILE A 173 2.70 10.12 -12.87
C ILE A 173 2.55 11.58 -13.33
N ALA A 174 3.35 12.50 -12.78
CA ALA A 174 3.29 13.90 -13.15
C ALA A 174 3.66 14.18 -14.62
N GLN A 175 4.46 13.29 -15.24
CA GLN A 175 4.87 13.38 -16.65
C GLN A 175 3.95 12.60 -17.59
N TRP A 176 3.01 11.80 -17.07
CA TRP A 176 2.12 11.01 -17.92
C TRP A 176 1.20 11.93 -18.75
N PRO A 177 1.23 11.80 -20.10
CA PRO A 177 0.44 12.68 -20.99
C PRO A 177 -1.04 12.25 -21.03
N SER A 178 -1.74 12.44 -19.92
CA SER A 178 -3.14 12.07 -19.71
C SER A 178 -3.84 13.13 -18.87
N ASP A 179 -5.15 13.15 -18.85
CA ASP A 179 -5.98 14.01 -17.99
C ASP A 179 -6.48 13.26 -16.72
N HIS A 180 -6.07 12.01 -16.53
CA HIS A 180 -6.49 11.18 -15.41
C HIS A 180 -6.05 11.77 -14.06
N LYS A 181 -6.93 11.58 -13.07
CA LYS A 181 -6.64 11.79 -11.66
C LYS A 181 -6.09 10.48 -11.08
N VAL A 182 -4.87 10.54 -10.59
CA VAL A 182 -4.19 9.38 -10.01
C VAL A 182 -4.08 9.55 -8.50
N ALA A 183 -4.49 8.55 -7.74
CA ALA A 183 -4.15 8.45 -6.32
C ALA A 183 -3.16 7.30 -6.11
N VAL A 184 -2.39 7.37 -5.02
CA VAL A 184 -1.44 6.31 -4.64
C VAL A 184 -1.93 5.64 -3.38
N VAL A 185 -2.00 4.33 -3.39
CA VAL A 185 -2.39 3.50 -2.24
C VAL A 185 -1.17 2.76 -1.72
N ALA A 186 -1.00 2.72 -0.42
CA ALA A 186 0.00 1.91 0.26
C ALA A 186 -0.66 0.91 1.20
N SER A 187 -0.17 -0.30 1.18
CA SER A 187 -0.75 -1.42 1.90
C SER A 187 0.26 -2.05 2.85
N GLY A 188 -0.17 -2.46 4.05
CA GLY A 188 0.68 -3.15 5.01
C GLY A 188 0.96 -2.39 6.29
N GLY A 189 1.78 -2.98 7.13
CA GLY A 189 2.14 -2.39 8.42
C GLY A 189 0.91 -2.31 9.37
N LEU A 190 1.03 -1.74 10.54
CA LEU A 190 2.23 -1.16 11.14
C LEU A 190 3.04 -2.23 11.87
N SER A 191 3.59 -1.92 13.05
CA SER A 191 4.43 -2.89 13.77
C SER A 191 3.68 -4.18 14.07
N HIS A 192 4.27 -5.31 13.71
CA HIS A 192 3.79 -6.64 14.06
C HIS A 192 4.85 -7.72 13.78
N GLN A 193 4.75 -8.81 14.52
CA GLN A 193 5.51 -10.02 14.30
C GLN A 193 4.64 -11.24 14.59
N LEU A 194 4.53 -12.13 13.60
CA LEU A 194 3.59 -13.27 13.67
C LEU A 194 4.19 -14.49 14.33
N ASP A 195 5.50 -14.65 14.30
CA ASP A 195 6.20 -15.86 14.74
C ASP A 195 7.52 -15.57 15.49
N GLY A 196 8.18 -16.63 15.95
CA GLY A 196 9.44 -16.57 16.68
C GLY A 196 9.29 -16.04 18.10
N GLU A 197 10.43 -15.72 18.73
CA GLU A 197 10.48 -15.29 20.13
C GLU A 197 9.74 -13.97 20.40
N ARG A 198 9.57 -13.15 19.38
CA ARG A 198 8.89 -11.85 19.47
C ARG A 198 7.46 -11.88 18.92
N ALA A 199 6.85 -13.06 18.73
CA ALA A 199 5.47 -13.15 18.27
C ALA A 199 4.53 -12.29 19.13
N GLY A 200 3.68 -11.48 18.47
CA GLY A 200 2.81 -10.50 19.15
C GLY A 200 3.49 -9.16 19.46
N PHE A 201 4.72 -8.93 19.01
CA PHE A 201 5.41 -7.66 19.20
C PHE A 201 4.67 -6.51 18.50
N ILE A 202 4.43 -5.45 19.25
CA ILE A 202 3.86 -4.18 18.77
C ILE A 202 4.66 -3.03 19.38
N ASN A 203 5.06 -2.06 18.56
CA ASN A 203 5.77 -0.86 18.99
C ASN A 203 4.94 0.39 18.67
N LYS A 204 3.92 0.63 19.47
CA LYS A 204 3.02 1.78 19.30
C LYS A 204 3.76 3.11 19.22
N ALA A 205 4.83 3.29 20.00
CA ALA A 205 5.57 4.55 20.02
C ALA A 205 6.24 4.82 18.67
N PHE A 206 6.89 3.79 18.10
CA PHE A 206 7.51 3.89 16.77
C PHE A 206 6.47 4.06 15.66
N ASP A 207 5.36 3.34 15.74
CA ASP A 207 4.27 3.46 14.75
C ASP A 207 3.74 4.88 14.67
N LEU A 208 3.47 5.51 15.83
CA LEU A 208 2.96 6.88 15.87
C LEU A 208 4.03 7.89 15.40
N GLU A 209 5.30 7.72 15.78
CA GLU A 209 6.41 8.54 15.30
C GLU A 209 6.57 8.43 13.78
N PHE A 210 6.46 7.21 13.23
CA PHE A 210 6.46 6.98 11.80
C PHE A 210 5.29 7.71 11.10
N MET A 211 4.06 7.56 11.61
CA MET A 211 2.90 8.25 11.04
C MET A 211 3.05 9.78 11.10
N ASP A 212 3.59 10.32 12.18
CA ASP A 212 3.87 11.76 12.32
C ASP A 212 4.95 12.22 11.34
N SER A 213 5.96 11.39 11.10
CA SER A 213 7.03 11.68 10.15
C SER A 213 6.53 11.79 8.71
N LEU A 214 5.54 11.00 8.31
CA LEU A 214 4.94 11.08 6.98
C LEU A 214 4.32 12.47 6.70
N VAL A 215 3.94 13.20 7.74
CA VAL A 215 3.45 14.58 7.63
C VAL A 215 4.59 15.58 7.68
N SER A 216 5.46 15.48 8.68
CA SER A 216 6.43 16.52 9.05
C SER A 216 7.80 16.35 8.39
N ASN A 217 8.26 15.11 8.20
CA ASN A 217 9.56 14.76 7.62
C ASN A 217 9.46 13.43 6.85
N PRO A 218 8.98 13.44 5.60
CA PRO A 218 8.74 12.22 4.83
C PRO A 218 9.97 11.32 4.62
N GLU A 219 11.16 11.85 4.78
CA GLU A 219 12.42 11.09 4.63
C GLU A 219 12.88 10.43 5.94
N TRP A 220 12.21 10.71 7.07
CA TRP A 220 12.65 10.28 8.40
C TRP A 220 12.99 8.78 8.47
N ALA A 221 12.14 7.90 7.89
CA ALA A 221 12.38 6.46 7.95
C ALA A 221 13.62 6.01 7.16
N THR A 222 14.16 6.83 6.26
CA THR A 222 15.35 6.49 5.45
C THR A 222 16.65 6.49 6.26
N GLN A 223 16.64 7.00 7.48
CA GLN A 223 17.79 6.96 8.39
C GLN A 223 18.09 5.54 8.91
N PHE A 224 17.07 4.68 8.94
CA PHE A 224 17.20 3.31 9.45
C PHE A 224 17.66 2.36 8.35
N ASN A 225 18.56 1.44 8.69
CA ASN A 225 18.81 0.27 7.85
C ASN A 225 17.70 -0.78 8.02
N THR A 226 17.71 -1.80 7.17
CA THR A 226 16.65 -2.82 7.14
C THR A 226 16.54 -3.58 8.47
N LEU A 227 17.66 -3.93 9.10
CA LEU A 227 17.65 -4.67 10.37
C LEU A 227 17.14 -3.81 11.52
N GLU A 228 17.50 -2.52 11.56
CA GLU A 228 16.95 -1.57 12.53
C GLU A 228 15.44 -1.41 12.38
N LEU A 229 14.92 -1.40 11.14
CA LEU A 229 13.48 -1.37 10.92
C LEU A 229 12.81 -2.65 11.43
N VAL A 230 13.36 -3.83 11.11
CA VAL A 230 12.86 -5.11 11.63
C VAL A 230 12.87 -5.14 13.16
N GLU A 231 13.93 -4.64 13.80
CA GLU A 231 14.00 -4.54 15.26
C GLU A 231 12.89 -3.65 15.83
N LYS A 232 12.62 -2.50 15.17
CA LYS A 232 11.64 -1.51 15.62
C LYS A 232 10.20 -1.90 15.34
N THR A 233 9.95 -2.63 14.25
CA THR A 233 8.58 -2.89 13.77
C THR A 233 8.15 -4.36 13.80
N GLY A 234 9.09 -5.28 13.96
CA GLY A 234 8.86 -6.73 13.74
C GLY A 234 9.14 -7.13 12.30
N THR A 235 9.24 -8.43 12.07
CA THR A 235 9.62 -9.00 10.76
C THR A 235 8.61 -8.68 9.66
N GLN A 236 7.33 -8.61 9.98
CA GLN A 236 6.26 -8.23 9.05
C GLN A 236 5.98 -6.72 9.08
N GLY A 237 6.24 -6.04 10.19
CA GLY A 237 6.01 -4.58 10.32
C GLY A 237 6.83 -3.73 9.36
N VAL A 238 7.91 -4.27 8.75
CA VAL A 238 8.67 -3.60 7.67
C VAL A 238 7.83 -3.25 6.45
N GLU A 239 6.62 -3.77 6.35
CA GLU A 239 5.62 -3.38 5.34
C GLU A 239 5.29 -1.88 5.37
N LEU A 240 5.60 -1.16 6.46
CA LEU A 240 5.52 0.31 6.50
C LEU A 240 6.31 0.98 5.35
N LEU A 241 7.24 0.26 4.71
CA LEU A 241 7.96 0.75 3.53
C LEU A 241 7.04 1.10 2.36
N MET A 242 5.87 0.45 2.25
CA MET A 242 4.86 0.84 1.25
C MET A 242 4.32 2.25 1.51
N TRP A 243 4.09 2.59 2.80
CA TRP A 243 3.63 3.93 3.19
C TRP A 243 4.68 5.00 2.88
N LEU A 244 5.96 4.63 3.10
CA LEU A 244 7.09 5.49 2.74
C LEU A 244 7.14 5.75 1.22
N ALA A 245 6.94 4.71 0.39
CA ALA A 245 6.89 4.84 -1.07
C ALA A 245 5.73 5.74 -1.52
N MET A 246 4.53 5.53 -0.97
CA MET A 246 3.36 6.37 -1.25
C MET A 246 3.64 7.82 -0.90
N ARG A 247 4.15 8.09 0.30
CA ARG A 247 4.41 9.45 0.72
C ARG A 247 5.51 10.12 -0.10
N ALA A 248 6.54 9.36 -0.51
CA ALA A 248 7.58 9.82 -1.41
C ALA A 248 7.02 10.20 -2.79
N ALA A 249 6.08 9.40 -3.33
CA ALA A 249 5.41 9.70 -4.59
C ALA A 249 4.67 11.06 -4.52
N LEU A 250 4.00 11.35 -3.41
CA LEU A 250 3.31 12.64 -3.22
C LEU A 250 4.29 13.83 -3.19
N SER A 251 5.56 13.62 -2.88
CA SER A 251 6.57 14.69 -2.85
C SER A 251 6.88 15.24 -4.26
N SER A 252 6.53 14.50 -5.31
CA SER A 252 6.67 14.92 -6.71
C SER A 252 5.44 15.67 -7.24
N ALA A 253 4.38 15.79 -6.44
CA ALA A 253 3.20 16.55 -6.84
C ALA A 253 3.47 18.06 -6.84
N SER A 254 2.84 18.79 -7.76
CA SER A 254 2.97 20.25 -7.85
C SER A 254 2.23 21.01 -6.75
N GLY A 255 1.35 20.33 -6.01
CA GLY A 255 0.52 20.92 -4.96
C GLY A 255 1.04 20.64 -3.55
N ARG A 256 0.40 21.27 -2.57
CA ARG A 256 0.70 21.03 -1.16
C ARG A 256 0.07 19.71 -0.68
N VAL A 257 0.89 18.84 -0.10
CA VAL A 257 0.41 17.62 0.55
C VAL A 257 -0.12 17.95 1.93
N ARG A 258 -1.36 17.52 2.22
CA ARG A 258 -2.01 17.70 3.53
C ARG A 258 -2.59 16.40 4.02
N GLU A 259 -2.46 16.14 5.32
CA GLU A 259 -3.19 15.07 5.97
C GLU A 259 -4.68 15.39 5.97
N VAL A 260 -5.48 14.42 5.53
CA VAL A 260 -6.96 14.47 5.52
C VAL A 260 -7.52 13.75 6.73
N HIS A 261 -6.93 12.59 7.05
CA HIS A 261 -7.42 11.74 8.12
C HIS A 261 -6.33 10.76 8.57
N ARG A 262 -6.39 10.34 9.85
CA ARG A 262 -5.62 9.20 10.37
C ARG A 262 -6.43 8.40 11.38
N ASN A 263 -6.12 7.13 11.49
CA ASN A 263 -6.58 6.24 12.54
C ASN A 263 -5.46 5.26 12.92
N TYR A 264 -5.38 4.90 14.18
CA TYR A 264 -4.49 3.86 14.69
C TYR A 264 -5.27 2.99 15.68
N HIS A 265 -5.23 1.68 15.49
CA HIS A 265 -5.93 0.74 16.36
C HIS A 265 -5.23 -0.62 16.39
N ILE A 266 -5.41 -1.34 17.48
CA ILE A 266 -4.92 -2.72 17.63
C ILE A 266 -6.15 -3.61 17.81
N PRO A 267 -6.75 -4.13 16.72
CA PRO A 267 -7.98 -4.92 16.80
C PRO A 267 -7.74 -6.34 17.29
N ILE A 268 -6.55 -6.89 17.03
CA ILE A 268 -6.12 -8.22 17.48
C ILE A 268 -4.70 -8.14 18.02
N SER A 269 -4.32 -9.08 18.86
CA SER A 269 -3.18 -9.00 19.76
C SER A 269 -1.80 -8.89 19.09
N ASN A 270 -1.65 -9.27 17.83
CA ASN A 270 -0.34 -9.38 17.19
C ASN A 270 -0.10 -8.42 16.03
N THR A 271 -0.99 -7.47 15.79
CA THR A 271 -0.83 -6.51 14.70
C THR A 271 -1.36 -5.13 15.08
N ALA A 272 -0.52 -4.11 14.94
CA ALA A 272 -0.96 -2.72 14.96
C ALA A 272 -1.50 -2.35 13.59
N THR A 273 -2.68 -1.75 13.54
CA THR A 273 -3.28 -1.28 12.29
C THR A 273 -3.30 0.23 12.23
N GLY A 274 -3.05 0.75 11.05
CA GLY A 274 -3.08 2.18 10.77
C GLY A 274 -3.87 2.51 9.52
N LEU A 275 -4.30 3.76 9.45
CA LEU A 275 -4.92 4.38 8.29
C LEU A 275 -4.47 5.82 8.20
N MET A 276 -4.00 6.25 7.03
CA MET A 276 -3.75 7.66 6.73
C MET A 276 -4.27 8.02 5.34
N ALA A 277 -4.75 9.25 5.22
CA ALA A 277 -5.15 9.81 3.94
C ALA A 277 -4.53 11.20 3.78
N PHE A 278 -4.04 11.47 2.57
CA PHE A 278 -3.44 12.73 2.18
C PHE A 278 -4.12 13.27 0.92
N SER A 279 -4.38 14.56 0.87
CA SER A 279 -4.74 15.28 -0.36
C SER A 279 -3.52 16.00 -0.93
N VAL A 280 -3.57 16.27 -2.23
CA VAL A 280 -2.70 17.22 -2.92
C VAL A 280 -3.59 18.34 -3.45
N ASP A 281 -3.34 19.57 -2.98
CA ASP A 281 -4.15 20.76 -3.32
C ASP A 281 -3.46 21.62 -4.41
#